data_ea31ea73bba4ec3c5599734d4119a18b
#
_entry.id   ea31ea73bba4ec3c5599734d4119a18b
#
_cell.length_a   1.000
_cell.length_b   1.000
_cell.length_c   1.000
_cell.angle_alpha   90.00
_cell.angle_beta   90.00
_cell.angle_gamma   90.00
#
_symmetry.space_group_name_H-M   'P 1'
#
loop_
_entity.id
_entity.type
_entity.pdbx_description
1 polymer ?
#
loop_
_entity_poly.entity_id
_entity_poly.type
_entity_poly.pdbx_seq_one_letter_code
_entity_poly.pdbx_strand_id
1 'polypeptide(L)'
;FGGWKKSSIGPGLKPGGPNHLSGYGNWTEQNINIDAAIADYKDQWNSYFTQEHDPTGLKSEANILRYFPIDKVFVRCSDPTAPEIDLMRTASALTGVPLEISVRSDESEAALGNRMQRSSGDVRLRVLAPTTDELLSLAHASGITVDTAPVTGSGRLELTHWIKEQAISRTMHRYGRLLNQP
;
A
#
# COMPACT_ATOMS: atom_id res chain seq x y z
N PHE A 1 -1.41 -15.73 7.96
CA PHE A 1 -2.69 -15.91 7.28
C PHE A 1 -3.06 -14.64 6.54
N GLY A 2 -3.94 -14.72 5.53
CA GLY A 2 -4.36 -13.61 4.69
C GLY A 2 -3.73 -13.65 3.30
N GLY A 3 -4.53 -13.33 2.28
CA GLY A 3 -4.12 -13.27 0.87
C GLY A 3 -3.64 -11.89 0.47
N TRP A 4 -3.14 -11.78 -0.76
CA TRP A 4 -2.81 -10.50 -1.37
C TRP A 4 -3.98 -9.85 -2.09
N LYS A 5 -5.06 -10.59 -2.29
CA LYS A 5 -6.31 -10.10 -2.86
C LYS A 5 -7.25 -9.66 -1.75
N LYS A 6 -8.49 -9.38 -2.06
CA LYS A 6 -9.52 -9.00 -1.09
C LYS A 6 -9.53 -9.98 0.08
N SER A 7 -9.25 -9.51 1.27
CA SER A 7 -9.25 -10.27 2.53
C SER A 7 -10.12 -9.55 3.56
N SER A 8 -10.37 -10.19 4.70
CA SER A 8 -11.17 -9.58 5.78
C SER A 8 -10.55 -8.34 6.42
N ILE A 9 -9.26 -8.05 6.15
CA ILE A 9 -8.53 -6.92 6.76
C ILE A 9 -8.20 -5.86 5.73
N GLY A 10 -8.45 -6.14 4.47
CA GLY A 10 -8.08 -5.28 3.37
C GLY A 10 -6.95 -5.87 2.52
N PRO A 11 -6.74 -5.32 1.34
CA PRO A 11 -5.78 -5.84 0.38
C PRO A 11 -4.35 -5.56 0.84
N GLY A 12 -3.53 -6.59 0.78
CA GLY A 12 -2.09 -6.48 0.96
C GLY A 12 -1.58 -6.59 2.39
N LEU A 13 -2.41 -6.42 3.42
CA LEU A 13 -1.98 -6.54 4.83
C LEU A 13 -2.20 -7.95 5.38
N LYS A 14 -1.32 -8.38 6.28
CA LYS A 14 -1.41 -9.68 6.96
C LYS A 14 -2.09 -9.57 8.32
N PRO A 15 -3.09 -10.42 8.61
CA PRO A 15 -3.69 -10.49 9.95
C PRO A 15 -2.64 -10.75 11.02
N GLY A 16 -2.66 -9.94 12.08
CA GLY A 16 -1.69 -10.04 13.17
C GLY A 16 -0.27 -9.55 12.86
N GLY A 17 -0.04 -9.03 11.64
CA GLY A 17 1.21 -8.38 11.28
C GLY A 17 1.37 -6.99 11.92
N PRO A 18 2.56 -6.41 11.86
CA PRO A 18 2.84 -5.12 12.50
C PRO A 18 2.04 -3.94 11.92
N ASN A 19 1.51 -4.07 10.71
CA ASN A 19 0.66 -3.05 10.07
C ASN A 19 -0.84 -3.38 10.19
N HIS A 20 -1.19 -4.44 10.92
CA HIS A 20 -2.58 -4.90 11.05
C HIS A 20 -3.54 -3.80 11.51
N LEU A 21 -3.13 -3.03 12.52
CA LEU A 21 -3.97 -1.98 13.09
C LEU A 21 -4.20 -0.80 12.15
N SER A 22 -3.29 -0.55 11.21
CA SER A 22 -3.46 0.55 10.24
C SER A 22 -4.67 0.35 9.32
N GLY A 23 -5.10 -0.89 9.12
CA GLY A 23 -6.27 -1.23 8.31
C GLY A 23 -7.63 -1.09 9.01
N TYR A 24 -7.67 -0.78 10.32
CA TYR A 24 -8.94 -0.71 11.07
C TYR A 24 -9.49 0.69 11.25
N GLY A 25 -8.79 1.71 10.85
CA GLY A 25 -9.20 3.10 11.05
C GLY A 25 -8.81 4.01 9.92
N ASN A 26 -9.50 5.14 9.87
CA ASN A 26 -9.08 6.27 9.04
C ASN A 26 -8.14 7.14 9.87
N TRP A 27 -6.92 7.22 9.41
CA TRP A 27 -5.91 8.07 10.02
C TRP A 27 -5.97 9.43 9.36
N THR A 28 -6.10 10.49 10.14
CA THR A 28 -6.15 11.86 9.66
C THR A 28 -5.06 12.68 10.34
N GLU A 29 -4.43 13.52 9.58
CA GLU A 29 -3.45 14.48 10.08
C GLU A 29 -3.87 15.88 9.62
N GLN A 30 -3.89 16.83 10.55
CA GLN A 30 -4.16 18.22 10.23
C GLN A 30 -2.83 18.94 9.95
N ASN A 31 -2.78 19.73 8.86
CA ASN A 31 -1.60 20.54 8.52
C ASN A 31 -0.32 19.71 8.32
N ILE A 32 -0.34 18.77 7.37
CA ILE A 32 0.84 17.98 7.02
C ILE A 32 1.99 18.91 6.61
N ASN A 33 3.12 18.78 7.30
CA ASN A 33 4.37 19.40 6.84
C ASN A 33 4.96 18.50 5.75
N ILE A 34 4.89 18.96 4.51
CA ILE A 34 5.27 18.15 3.33
C ILE A 34 6.74 17.75 3.35
N ASP A 35 7.66 18.65 3.70
CA ASP A 35 9.10 18.34 3.74
C ASP A 35 9.40 17.29 4.82
N ALA A 36 8.79 17.42 5.99
CA ALA A 36 8.92 16.44 7.06
C ALA A 36 8.32 15.09 6.67
N ALA A 37 7.16 15.09 6.01
CA ALA A 37 6.51 13.87 5.51
C ALA A 37 7.37 13.16 4.46
N ILE A 38 7.95 13.89 3.51
CA ILE A 38 8.88 13.34 2.52
C ILE A 38 10.10 12.70 3.20
N ALA A 39 10.64 13.35 4.22
CA ALA A 39 11.77 12.81 4.98
C ALA A 39 11.37 11.51 5.72
N ASP A 40 10.20 11.50 6.36
CA ASP A 40 9.68 10.30 7.06
C ASP A 40 9.40 9.16 6.09
N TYR A 41 8.81 9.42 4.90
CA TYR A 41 8.60 8.39 3.89
C TYR A 41 9.91 7.73 3.46
N LYS A 42 10.97 8.54 3.22
CA LYS A 42 12.30 8.03 2.88
C LYS A 42 12.91 7.20 4.00
N ASP A 43 12.79 7.67 5.25
CA ASP A 43 13.29 6.94 6.40
C ASP A 43 12.58 5.61 6.56
N GLN A 44 11.25 5.61 6.59
CA GLN A 44 10.44 4.39 6.75
C GLN A 44 10.67 3.39 5.60
N TRP A 45 10.81 3.88 4.38
CA TRP A 45 11.14 3.01 3.25
C TRP A 45 12.49 2.32 3.46
N ASN A 46 13.55 3.10 3.72
CA ASN A 46 14.91 2.59 3.82
C ASN A 46 15.17 1.76 5.08
N SER A 47 14.63 2.18 6.22
CA SER A 47 14.90 1.54 7.51
C SER A 47 13.96 0.38 7.82
N TYR A 48 12.77 0.36 7.22
CA TYR A 48 11.76 -0.63 7.56
C TYR A 48 11.25 -1.45 6.36
N PHE A 49 10.66 -0.83 5.34
CA PHE A 49 9.94 -1.56 4.30
C PHE A 49 10.85 -2.34 3.33
N THR A 50 12.12 -1.98 3.22
CA THR A 50 13.11 -2.75 2.44
C THR A 50 13.71 -3.92 3.22
N GLN A 51 13.38 -4.07 4.50
CA GLN A 51 13.94 -5.11 5.38
C GLN A 51 13.02 -6.32 5.48
N GLU A 52 13.62 -7.48 5.77
CA GLU A 52 12.91 -8.67 6.22
C GLU A 52 12.84 -8.65 7.76
N HIS A 53 11.69 -9.01 8.30
CA HIS A 53 11.43 -8.99 9.75
C HIS A 53 11.05 -10.39 10.22
N ASP A 54 11.69 -10.88 11.26
CA ASP A 54 11.22 -12.07 12.00
C ASP A 54 10.84 -11.66 13.43
N PRO A 55 9.58 -11.28 13.66
CA PRO A 55 9.13 -10.82 14.97
C PRO A 55 9.07 -11.94 16.01
N THR A 56 9.16 -13.19 15.60
CA THR A 56 9.06 -14.35 16.51
C THR A 56 10.41 -14.77 17.08
N GLY A 57 11.48 -14.63 16.32
CA GLY A 57 12.84 -14.99 16.72
C GLY A 57 13.01 -16.44 17.17
N LEU A 58 12.22 -17.37 16.63
CA LEU A 58 12.24 -18.77 17.03
C LEU A 58 13.45 -19.50 16.44
N LYS A 59 14.17 -20.26 17.25
CA LYS A 59 15.32 -21.07 16.78
C LYS A 59 14.92 -22.20 15.84
N SER A 60 13.71 -22.73 16.00
CA SER A 60 13.21 -23.89 15.23
C SER A 60 12.42 -23.49 13.98
N GLU A 61 12.12 -22.21 13.79
CA GLU A 61 11.27 -21.71 12.71
C GLU A 61 11.65 -20.27 12.38
N ALA A 62 11.79 -19.97 11.11
CA ALA A 62 11.92 -18.60 10.63
C ALA A 62 10.55 -18.11 10.11
N ASN A 63 10.01 -17.05 10.71
CA ASN A 63 8.73 -16.45 10.34
C ASN A 63 8.97 -15.05 9.77
N ILE A 64 9.32 -15.02 8.50
CA ILE A 64 9.75 -13.80 7.82
C ILE A 64 8.55 -13.05 7.28
N LEU A 65 8.43 -11.77 7.64
CA LEU A 65 7.57 -10.79 7.03
C LEU A 65 8.41 -9.87 6.16
N ARG A 66 7.96 -9.66 4.93
CA ARG A 66 8.60 -8.73 3.99
C ARG A 66 7.55 -8.05 3.11
N TYR A 67 7.97 -7.03 2.38
CA TYR A 67 7.11 -6.14 1.62
C TYR A 67 7.46 -6.16 0.15
N PHE A 68 6.44 -6.08 -0.71
CA PHE A 68 6.58 -5.98 -2.14
C PHE A 68 5.75 -4.81 -2.68
N PRO A 69 6.25 -4.06 -3.63
CA PRO A 69 5.44 -3.09 -4.36
C PRO A 69 4.21 -3.75 -5.00
N ILE A 70 3.13 -3.01 -5.08
CA ILE A 70 1.99 -3.36 -5.95
C ILE A 70 2.31 -2.98 -7.39
N ASP A 71 1.43 -3.36 -8.33
CA ASP A 71 1.74 -3.22 -9.75
C ASP A 71 1.46 -1.80 -10.29
N LYS A 72 0.48 -1.08 -9.71
CA LYS A 72 0.12 0.29 -10.14
C LYS A 72 -0.78 0.99 -9.13
N VAL A 73 -0.68 2.32 -9.09
CA VAL A 73 -1.64 3.20 -8.41
C VAL A 73 -2.21 4.22 -9.39
N PHE A 74 -3.54 4.32 -9.43
CA PHE A 74 -4.25 5.48 -9.96
C PHE A 74 -4.55 6.44 -8.81
N VAL A 75 -4.35 7.73 -9.03
CA VAL A 75 -4.77 8.79 -8.10
C VAL A 75 -5.85 9.63 -8.76
N ARG A 76 -7.04 9.65 -8.19
CA ARG A 76 -8.14 10.54 -8.60
C ARG A 76 -8.12 11.77 -7.73
N CYS A 77 -7.89 12.94 -8.30
CA CYS A 77 -7.83 14.21 -7.57
C CYS A 77 -8.65 15.30 -8.25
N SER A 78 -8.94 16.38 -7.51
CA SER A 78 -9.54 17.61 -8.05
C SER A 78 -8.48 18.61 -8.47
N ASP A 79 -7.36 18.67 -7.74
CA ASP A 79 -6.24 19.57 -7.99
C ASP A 79 -4.92 18.77 -8.08
N PRO A 80 -4.28 18.70 -9.27
CA PRO A 80 -3.03 18.01 -9.45
C PRO A 80 -1.80 18.74 -8.86
N THR A 81 -1.99 19.96 -8.36
CA THR A 81 -0.96 20.79 -7.71
C THR A 81 -1.07 20.78 -6.20
N ALA A 82 -2.05 20.08 -5.65
CA ALA A 82 -2.20 19.93 -4.20
C ALA A 82 -0.95 19.27 -3.57
N PRO A 83 -0.50 19.71 -2.39
CA PRO A 83 0.71 19.20 -1.74
C PRO A 83 0.70 17.69 -1.52
N GLU A 84 -0.47 17.09 -1.32
CA GLU A 84 -0.66 15.66 -1.18
C GLU A 84 -0.23 14.88 -2.44
N ILE A 85 -0.31 15.50 -3.62
CA ILE A 85 0.16 14.88 -4.87
C ILE A 85 1.68 14.72 -4.88
N ASP A 86 2.42 15.61 -4.24
CA ASP A 86 3.88 15.45 -4.11
C ASP A 86 4.25 14.29 -3.17
N LEU A 87 3.44 14.04 -2.15
CA LEU A 87 3.56 12.85 -1.31
C LEU A 87 3.28 11.57 -2.12
N MET A 88 2.26 11.57 -2.99
CA MET A 88 1.97 10.43 -3.89
C MET A 88 3.12 10.18 -4.87
N ARG A 89 3.69 11.24 -5.46
CA ARG A 89 4.87 11.12 -6.32
C ARG A 89 6.08 10.58 -5.57
N THR A 90 6.28 11.05 -4.34
CA THR A 90 7.35 10.54 -3.46
C THR A 90 7.18 9.06 -3.16
N ALA A 91 5.98 8.63 -2.77
CA ALA A 91 5.69 7.22 -2.51
C ALA A 91 5.91 6.36 -3.76
N SER A 92 5.44 6.82 -4.93
CA SER A 92 5.69 6.17 -6.22
C SER A 92 7.20 6.02 -6.50
N ALA A 93 7.97 7.10 -6.34
CA ALA A 93 9.42 7.08 -6.59
C ALA A 93 10.18 6.14 -5.64
N LEU A 94 9.80 6.10 -4.35
CA LEU A 94 10.43 5.23 -3.36
C LEU A 94 10.13 3.76 -3.59
N THR A 95 8.86 3.43 -3.86
CA THR A 95 8.40 2.05 -4.03
C THR A 95 8.64 1.49 -5.42
N GLY A 96 8.88 2.36 -6.41
CA GLY A 96 8.95 1.98 -7.83
C GLY A 96 7.59 1.67 -8.45
N VAL A 97 6.49 1.91 -7.74
CA VAL A 97 5.13 1.66 -8.24
C VAL A 97 4.73 2.74 -9.24
N PRO A 98 4.34 2.39 -10.47
CA PRO A 98 3.84 3.35 -11.44
C PRO A 98 2.62 4.11 -10.92
N LEU A 99 2.66 5.44 -11.06
CA LEU A 99 1.61 6.35 -10.65
C LEU A 99 0.95 6.98 -11.89
N GLU A 100 -0.37 6.89 -11.98
CA GLU A 100 -1.17 7.58 -12.99
C GLU A 100 -2.17 8.52 -12.31
N ILE A 101 -2.04 9.83 -12.59
CA ILE A 101 -2.92 10.85 -12.03
C ILE A 101 -4.09 11.08 -12.98
N SER A 102 -5.30 11.11 -12.43
CA SER A 102 -6.56 11.41 -13.09
C SER A 102 -7.18 12.65 -12.44
N VAL A 103 -7.24 13.74 -13.18
CA VAL A 103 -7.83 15.00 -12.70
C VAL A 103 -9.30 15.03 -13.09
N ARG A 104 -10.18 15.37 -12.15
CA ARG A 104 -11.64 15.32 -12.37
C ARG A 104 -12.13 16.28 -13.47
N SER A 105 -11.48 17.43 -13.64
CA SER A 105 -11.82 18.37 -14.71
C SER A 105 -11.46 17.87 -16.10
N ASP A 106 -10.43 17.01 -16.21
CA ASP A 106 -9.78 16.67 -17.47
C ASP A 106 -10.19 15.29 -17.97
N GLU A 107 -10.61 14.40 -17.06
CA GLU A 107 -10.96 13.03 -17.38
C GLU A 107 -12.29 12.62 -16.72
N SER A 108 -13.23 12.09 -17.50
CA SER A 108 -14.48 11.53 -16.97
C SER A 108 -14.25 10.23 -16.20
N GLU A 109 -15.19 9.85 -15.33
CA GLU A 109 -15.14 8.59 -14.59
C GLU A 109 -15.18 7.38 -15.52
N ALA A 110 -15.97 7.45 -16.60
CA ALA A 110 -16.00 6.42 -17.63
C ALA A 110 -14.65 6.25 -18.34
N ALA A 111 -13.93 7.34 -18.63
CA ALA A 111 -12.61 7.28 -19.25
C ALA A 111 -11.58 6.66 -18.29
N LEU A 112 -11.58 7.06 -17.02
CA LEU A 112 -10.77 6.44 -15.99
C LEU A 112 -11.13 4.95 -15.82
N GLY A 113 -12.41 4.61 -15.80
CA GLY A 113 -12.90 3.23 -15.75
C GLY A 113 -12.33 2.36 -16.89
N ASN A 114 -12.31 2.88 -18.10
CA ASN A 114 -11.71 2.21 -19.25
C ASN A 114 -10.20 1.96 -19.10
N ARG A 115 -9.48 2.90 -18.47
CA ARG A 115 -8.05 2.70 -18.16
C ARG A 115 -7.86 1.65 -17.09
N MET A 116 -8.68 1.68 -16.04
CA MET A 116 -8.67 0.70 -14.97
C MET A 116 -8.92 -0.72 -15.49
N GLN A 117 -9.90 -0.92 -16.37
CA GLN A 117 -10.21 -2.22 -16.97
C GLN A 117 -9.07 -2.82 -17.81
N ARG A 118 -8.23 -1.97 -18.39
CA ARG A 118 -7.05 -2.41 -19.18
C ARG A 118 -5.83 -2.71 -18.31
N SER A 119 -5.90 -2.41 -17.03
CA SER A 119 -4.81 -2.67 -16.10
C SER A 119 -4.88 -4.10 -15.58
N SER A 120 -3.73 -4.67 -15.30
CA SER A 120 -3.58 -6.02 -14.75
C SER A 120 -2.71 -5.99 -13.50
N GLY A 121 -2.81 -7.04 -12.68
CA GLY A 121 -2.05 -7.16 -11.46
C GLY A 121 -2.77 -6.59 -10.23
N ASP A 122 -1.99 -6.24 -9.22
CA ASP A 122 -2.47 -5.61 -7.99
C ASP A 122 -2.50 -4.09 -8.18
N VAL A 123 -3.66 -3.59 -8.57
CA VAL A 123 -3.87 -2.18 -8.88
C VAL A 123 -4.75 -1.54 -7.82
N ARG A 124 -4.42 -0.33 -7.40
CA ARG A 124 -5.22 0.44 -6.44
C ARG A 124 -5.61 1.79 -7.02
N LEU A 125 -6.76 2.27 -6.57
CA LEU A 125 -7.26 3.61 -6.85
C LEU A 125 -7.28 4.43 -5.55
N ARG A 126 -6.37 5.38 -5.42
CA ARG A 126 -6.39 6.40 -4.34
C ARG A 126 -7.31 7.53 -4.76
N VAL A 127 -8.31 7.85 -3.96
CA VAL A 127 -9.28 8.92 -4.24
C VAL A 127 -9.06 10.07 -3.28
N LEU A 128 -8.47 11.16 -3.78
CA LEU A 128 -8.22 12.42 -3.06
C LEU A 128 -9.27 13.49 -3.43
N ALA A 129 -10.38 13.07 -3.99
CA ALA A 129 -11.51 13.90 -4.41
C ALA A 129 -12.81 13.31 -3.85
N PRO A 130 -13.94 14.01 -3.89
CA PRO A 130 -15.23 13.42 -3.56
C PRO A 130 -15.50 12.17 -4.40
N THR A 131 -15.85 11.08 -3.72
CA THR A 131 -16.14 9.78 -4.34
C THR A 131 -17.57 9.78 -4.87
N THR A 132 -17.78 9.13 -6.02
CA THR A 132 -19.11 8.90 -6.60
C THR A 132 -19.41 7.42 -6.69
N ASP A 133 -20.70 7.05 -6.71
CA ASP A 133 -21.12 5.65 -6.87
C ASP A 133 -20.71 5.09 -8.24
N GLU A 134 -20.66 5.95 -9.27
CA GLU A 134 -20.17 5.55 -10.61
C GLU A 134 -18.72 5.11 -10.55
N LEU A 135 -17.84 5.93 -9.95
CA LEU A 135 -16.41 5.60 -9.81
C LEU A 135 -16.20 4.31 -9.02
N LEU A 136 -16.91 4.15 -7.91
CA LEU A 136 -16.84 2.94 -7.09
C LEU A 136 -17.28 1.70 -7.87
N SER A 137 -18.37 1.81 -8.63
CA SER A 137 -18.89 0.72 -9.46
C SER A 137 -17.89 0.32 -10.57
N LEU A 138 -17.28 1.31 -11.24
CA LEU A 138 -16.27 1.08 -12.28
C LEU A 138 -15.00 0.41 -11.71
N ALA A 139 -14.52 0.88 -10.57
CA ALA A 139 -13.37 0.28 -9.90
C ALA A 139 -13.68 -1.17 -9.46
N HIS A 140 -14.85 -1.39 -8.87
CA HIS A 140 -15.30 -2.74 -8.48
C HIS A 140 -15.39 -3.69 -9.68
N ALA A 141 -16.00 -3.24 -10.78
CA ALA A 141 -16.11 -4.02 -12.02
C ALA A 141 -14.73 -4.36 -12.62
N SER A 142 -13.74 -3.50 -12.40
CA SER A 142 -12.34 -3.70 -12.82
C SER A 142 -11.52 -4.54 -11.83
N GLY A 143 -12.10 -4.96 -10.70
CA GLY A 143 -11.38 -5.67 -9.63
C GLY A 143 -10.36 -4.83 -8.88
N ILE A 144 -10.42 -3.50 -9.02
CA ILE A 144 -9.48 -2.57 -8.41
C ILE A 144 -9.92 -2.21 -7.00
N THR A 145 -8.99 -2.20 -6.07
CA THR A 145 -9.22 -1.74 -4.71
C THR A 145 -9.26 -0.23 -4.66
N VAL A 146 -10.35 0.31 -4.12
CA VAL A 146 -10.49 1.75 -3.88
C VAL A 146 -10.04 2.07 -2.46
N ASP A 147 -9.24 3.11 -2.36
CA ASP A 147 -8.75 3.66 -1.10
C ASP A 147 -9.09 5.15 -1.04
N THR A 148 -9.94 5.49 -0.08
CA THR A 148 -10.42 6.86 0.18
C THR A 148 -9.82 7.44 1.45
N ALA A 149 -8.88 6.72 2.09
CA ALA A 149 -8.24 7.20 3.30
C ALA A 149 -7.51 8.53 3.03
N PRO A 150 -7.55 9.49 3.97
CA PRO A 150 -6.76 10.70 3.85
C PRO A 150 -5.27 10.40 3.71
N VAL A 151 -4.55 11.27 3.01
CA VAL A 151 -3.09 11.20 2.95
C VAL A 151 -2.54 11.59 4.31
N THR A 152 -1.50 10.90 4.77
CA THR A 152 -0.84 11.19 6.04
C THR A 152 0.62 11.56 5.84
N GLY A 153 1.18 12.34 6.76
CA GLY A 153 2.61 12.64 6.81
C GLY A 153 3.46 11.46 7.31
N SER A 154 2.82 10.41 7.82
CA SER A 154 3.53 9.22 8.29
C SER A 154 3.81 8.24 7.16
N GLY A 155 5.09 8.05 6.84
CA GLY A 155 5.53 7.04 5.88
C GLY A 155 5.16 5.63 6.31
N ARG A 156 5.12 5.38 7.63
CA ARG A 156 4.69 4.09 8.19
C ARG A 156 3.25 3.73 7.85
N LEU A 157 2.37 4.72 7.72
CA LEU A 157 0.98 4.53 7.34
C LEU A 157 0.82 4.61 5.82
N GLU A 158 1.28 5.68 5.19
CA GLU A 158 1.02 5.95 3.78
C GLU A 158 1.64 4.90 2.85
N LEU A 159 2.87 4.44 3.12
CA LEU A 159 3.51 3.46 2.25
C LEU A 159 2.81 2.09 2.25
N THR A 160 1.97 1.78 3.25
CA THR A 160 1.16 0.56 3.23
C THR A 160 0.14 0.52 2.08
N HIS A 161 -0.24 1.68 1.55
CA HIS A 161 -1.11 1.78 0.38
C HIS A 161 -0.41 1.44 -0.96
N TRP A 162 0.93 1.34 -0.94
CA TRP A 162 1.79 1.12 -2.12
C TRP A 162 2.44 -0.25 -2.17
N ILE A 163 2.24 -1.05 -1.14
CA ILE A 163 2.89 -2.35 -0.96
C ILE A 163 1.90 -3.44 -0.61
N LYS A 164 2.37 -4.67 -0.67
CA LYS A 164 1.72 -5.87 -0.15
C LYS A 164 2.69 -6.65 0.74
N GLU A 165 2.16 -7.24 1.79
CA GLU A 165 2.92 -8.04 2.76
C GLU A 165 3.02 -9.50 2.32
N GLN A 166 4.20 -10.09 2.44
CA GLN A 166 4.40 -11.52 2.31
C GLN A 166 4.91 -12.09 3.63
N ALA A 167 4.21 -13.10 4.14
CA ALA A 167 4.67 -13.89 5.28
C ALA A 167 5.18 -15.26 4.79
N ILE A 168 6.37 -15.65 5.23
CA ILE A 168 7.00 -16.92 4.92
C ILE A 168 7.31 -17.63 6.23
N SER A 169 6.81 -18.85 6.42
CA SER A 169 7.21 -19.70 7.52
C SER A 169 8.09 -20.82 6.99
N ARG A 170 9.25 -21.00 7.60
CA ARG A 170 10.24 -22.00 7.22
C ARG A 170 10.71 -22.77 8.44
N THR A 171 10.56 -24.07 8.42
CA THR A 171 11.08 -24.95 9.45
C THR A 171 12.61 -24.94 9.44
N MET A 172 13.23 -24.64 10.58
CA MET A 172 14.67 -24.55 10.78
C MET A 172 15.23 -25.75 11.54
N HIS A 173 14.47 -26.84 11.64
CA HIS A 173 14.94 -28.10 12.25
C HIS A 173 14.66 -29.29 11.35
N ARG A 174 15.46 -30.32 11.47
CA ARG A 174 15.25 -31.60 10.81
C ARG A 174 15.49 -32.74 11.82
N TYR A 175 14.49 -33.57 11.99
CA TYR A 175 14.53 -34.68 12.95
C TYR A 175 14.94 -34.26 14.38
N GLY A 176 14.42 -33.15 14.87
CA GLY A 176 14.72 -32.60 16.18
C GLY A 176 16.07 -31.88 16.31
N ARG A 177 16.87 -31.80 15.24
CA ARG A 177 18.11 -31.01 15.21
C ARG A 177 17.88 -29.69 14.51
N LEU A 178 18.34 -28.59 15.13
CA LEU A 178 18.33 -27.27 14.50
C LEU A 178 19.23 -27.26 13.27
N LEU A 179 18.76 -26.67 12.18
CA LEU A 179 19.60 -26.37 11.03
C LEU A 179 20.49 -25.18 11.38
N ASN A 180 21.77 -25.25 11.03
CA ASN A 180 22.65 -24.11 11.19
C ASN A 180 22.06 -22.93 10.39
N GLN A 181 21.85 -21.80 11.04
CA GLN A 181 21.58 -20.55 10.35
C GLN A 181 22.86 -20.11 9.65
N PRO A 182 22.75 -19.54 8.43
CA PRO A 182 23.90 -18.95 7.74
C PRO A 182 24.48 -17.77 8.51
#